data_1a31374df1db202aa5568207632275a6
#
_entry.id   1a31374df1db202aa5568207632275a6
#
_cell.length_a   1.000
_cell.length_b   1.000
_cell.length_c   1.000
_cell.angle_alpha   90.00
_cell.angle_beta   90.00
_cell.angle_gamma   90.00
#
_symmetry.space_group_name_H-M   'P 1'
#
loop_
_entity.id
_entity.type
_entity.pdbx_description
1 polymer ?
#
loop_
_entity_poly.entity_id
_entity_poly.type
_entity_poly.pdbx_seq_one_letter_code
_entity_poly.pdbx_strand_id
1 'polypeptide(L)'
;MSAPASDRVGERSLSPQTTWGGLSLPRWAAVALAGVIALAVGVWVARGTLEPSRVGQDATALYGVALPDLDGREQRLDQWRGKVLVVNFWATWCAPCREEMPQFVKTQTALGGKGLQFVGIAVDQGDKIKQFASEIGLNYPSLVGGMGAMELSKTLGNDLMALPFTVIVGRDGRIVHTQLGQLKQAQLDSIVGKLL
;
A
#
# COMPACT_ATOMS: atom_id res chain seq x y z
N MET A 1 -71.81 70.22 -13.30
CA MET A 1 -72.26 68.84 -13.32
C MET A 1 -71.17 67.97 -12.85
N SER A 2 -71.43 67.31 -11.78
CA SER A 2 -70.56 66.67 -10.78
C SER A 2 -69.75 65.50 -11.35
N ALA A 3 -68.47 65.44 -10.98
CA ALA A 3 -67.69 64.27 -11.10
C ALA A 3 -67.61 63.62 -9.71
N PRO A 4 -67.68 62.29 -9.59
CA PRO A 4 -67.47 61.60 -8.31
C PRO A 4 -66.01 61.12 -8.14
N ALA A 5 -65.62 61.05 -6.88
CA ALA A 5 -64.33 60.68 -6.34
C ALA A 5 -63.90 59.25 -6.66
N SER A 6 -62.59 59.05 -6.91
CA SER A 6 -61.95 57.75 -7.01
C SER A 6 -61.38 57.38 -5.69
N ASP A 7 -61.90 56.28 -5.09
CA ASP A 7 -61.35 55.59 -3.95
C ASP A 7 -59.98 55.00 -4.29
N ARG A 8 -58.94 55.36 -3.53
CA ARG A 8 -57.62 54.66 -3.53
C ARG A 8 -57.68 53.59 -2.48
N VAL A 9 -57.79 52.36 -2.96
CA VAL A 9 -57.55 51.18 -2.16
C VAL A 9 -56.04 51.07 -1.94
N GLY A 10 -55.63 51.17 -0.68
CA GLY A 10 -54.22 51.02 -0.32
C GLY A 10 -53.81 49.55 -0.38
N GLU A 11 -52.91 49.22 -1.31
CA GLU A 11 -52.20 47.95 -1.32
C GLU A 11 -51.20 47.90 -0.14
N ARG A 12 -51.51 47.13 0.88
CA ARG A 12 -50.56 46.77 1.92
C ARG A 12 -49.66 45.66 1.35
N SER A 13 -48.48 46.03 0.94
CA SER A 13 -47.39 45.11 0.64
C SER A 13 -46.98 44.39 1.95
N LEU A 14 -47.39 43.14 2.07
CA LEU A 14 -46.87 42.20 3.09
C LEU A 14 -45.55 41.59 2.61
N SER A 15 -44.45 42.24 2.95
CA SER A 15 -43.14 41.59 2.81
C SER A 15 -42.97 40.53 3.91
N PRO A 16 -42.67 39.25 3.58
CA PRO A 16 -42.32 38.28 4.57
C PRO A 16 -40.91 38.58 5.09
N GLN A 17 -40.86 39.09 6.31
CA GLN A 17 -39.61 39.21 7.08
C GLN A 17 -39.21 37.81 7.51
N THR A 18 -38.35 37.13 6.69
CA THR A 18 -37.63 35.93 7.16
C THR A 18 -36.57 36.37 8.14
N THR A 19 -36.89 36.37 9.37
CA THR A 19 -35.94 36.48 10.50
C THR A 19 -35.11 35.18 10.53
N TRP A 20 -33.97 35.16 9.92
CA TRP A 20 -32.95 34.18 10.18
C TRP A 20 -32.41 34.43 11.58
N GLY A 21 -32.95 33.70 12.56
CA GLY A 21 -32.38 33.65 13.90
C GLY A 21 -30.97 33.15 13.84
N GLY A 22 -30.00 34.05 13.71
CA GLY A 22 -28.58 33.70 13.81
C GLY A 22 -28.32 33.14 15.21
N LEU A 23 -28.08 31.84 15.31
CA LEU A 23 -27.48 31.24 16.50
C LEU A 23 -26.09 31.86 16.66
N SER A 24 -26.00 32.96 17.40
CA SER A 24 -24.73 33.53 17.82
C SER A 24 -24.11 32.59 18.87
N LEU A 25 -23.30 31.64 18.39
CA LEU A 25 -22.51 30.83 19.32
C LEU A 25 -21.61 31.76 20.13
N PRO A 26 -21.63 31.67 21.47
CA PRO A 26 -20.78 32.51 22.29
C PRO A 26 -19.31 32.23 21.94
N ARG A 27 -18.48 33.27 21.94
CA ARG A 27 -17.08 33.20 21.53
C ARG A 27 -16.29 32.06 22.18
N TRP A 28 -16.60 31.72 23.44
CA TRP A 28 -15.97 30.59 24.12
C TRP A 28 -16.37 29.24 23.53
N ALA A 29 -17.59 29.06 22.98
CA ALA A 29 -18.01 27.84 22.30
C ALA A 29 -17.29 27.63 20.95
N ALA A 30 -17.02 28.72 20.21
CA ALA A 30 -16.24 28.69 19.00
C ALA A 30 -14.77 28.30 19.28
N VAL A 31 -14.19 28.83 20.36
CA VAL A 31 -12.82 28.47 20.78
C VAL A 31 -12.75 27.02 21.24
N ALA A 32 -13.73 26.55 22.00
CA ALA A 32 -13.81 25.16 22.44
C ALA A 32 -13.94 24.19 21.25
N LEU A 33 -14.80 24.52 20.27
CA LEU A 33 -14.97 23.71 19.07
C LEU A 33 -13.69 23.66 18.23
N ALA A 34 -13.00 24.80 18.06
CA ALA A 34 -11.70 24.85 17.36
C ALA A 34 -10.64 23.99 18.07
N GLY A 35 -10.60 24.01 19.41
CA GLY A 35 -9.72 23.17 20.23
C GLY A 35 -10.00 21.67 20.04
N VAL A 36 -11.27 21.27 20.04
CA VAL A 36 -11.67 19.87 19.80
C VAL A 36 -11.31 19.41 18.40
N ILE A 37 -11.54 20.26 17.40
CA ILE A 37 -11.16 19.94 16.00
C ILE A 37 -9.63 19.82 15.88
N ALA A 38 -8.87 20.73 16.44
CA ALA A 38 -7.41 20.68 16.43
C ALA A 38 -6.87 19.41 17.12
N LEU A 39 -7.47 19.03 18.25
CA LEU A 39 -7.14 17.80 18.97
C LEU A 39 -7.49 16.56 18.12
N ALA A 40 -8.67 16.53 17.51
CA ALA A 40 -9.11 15.42 16.67
C ALA A 40 -8.21 15.26 15.44
N VAL A 41 -7.84 16.37 14.78
CA VAL A 41 -6.90 16.38 13.66
C VAL A 41 -5.51 15.95 14.12
N GLY A 42 -5.03 16.45 15.26
CA GLY A 42 -3.75 16.05 15.86
C GLY A 42 -3.69 14.55 16.16
N VAL A 43 -4.73 13.99 16.77
CA VAL A 43 -4.85 12.56 17.06
C VAL A 43 -4.96 11.74 15.75
N TRP A 44 -5.67 12.23 14.73
CA TRP A 44 -5.80 11.56 13.45
C TRP A 44 -4.45 11.53 12.71
N VAL A 45 -3.73 12.66 12.66
CA VAL A 45 -2.38 12.74 12.09
C VAL A 45 -1.41 11.85 12.86
N ALA A 46 -1.41 11.91 14.20
CA ALA A 46 -0.55 11.08 15.03
C ALA A 46 -0.81 9.59 14.83
N ARG A 47 -2.07 9.16 14.72
CA ARG A 47 -2.41 7.76 14.41
C ARG A 47 -1.94 7.34 13.01
N GLY A 48 -2.07 8.21 12.00
CA GLY A 48 -1.60 7.92 10.63
C GLY A 48 -0.07 7.84 10.50
N THR A 49 0.68 8.50 11.42
CA THR A 49 2.16 8.46 11.43
C THR A 49 2.74 7.39 12.35
N LEU A 50 1.91 6.77 13.20
CA LEU A 50 2.31 5.75 14.17
C LEU A 50 2.04 4.32 13.70
N GLU A 51 1.71 4.10 12.41
CA GLU A 51 1.71 2.74 11.86
C GLU A 51 3.09 2.14 12.10
N PRO A 52 3.20 1.04 12.86
CA PRO A 52 4.49 0.46 13.17
C PRO A 52 5.14 -0.02 11.88
N SER A 53 6.16 0.72 11.41
CA SER A 53 6.98 0.27 10.30
C SER A 53 7.46 -1.16 10.59
N ARG A 54 7.27 -2.09 9.67
CA ARG A 54 7.77 -3.47 9.78
C ARG A 54 9.29 -3.52 9.69
N VAL A 55 9.93 -2.43 9.28
CA VAL A 55 11.39 -2.30 9.23
C VAL A 55 12.00 -2.50 10.62
N GLY A 56 13.01 -3.35 10.71
CA GLY A 56 13.64 -3.75 11.96
C GLY A 56 13.00 -4.96 12.67
N GLN A 57 11.79 -5.39 12.23
CA GLN A 57 11.15 -6.59 12.76
C GLN A 57 11.75 -7.86 12.14
N ASP A 58 11.64 -8.97 12.87
CA ASP A 58 12.05 -10.29 12.41
C ASP A 58 11.15 -10.75 11.24
N ALA A 59 11.74 -11.31 10.19
CA ALA A 59 11.02 -11.87 9.06
C ALA A 59 10.48 -13.30 9.33
N THR A 60 10.19 -13.65 10.58
CA THR A 60 9.74 -14.98 11.01
C THR A 60 8.49 -15.43 10.25
N ALA A 61 7.56 -14.51 9.98
CA ALA A 61 6.36 -14.81 9.19
C ALA A 61 6.69 -15.31 7.77
N LEU A 62 7.71 -14.73 7.12
CA LEU A 62 8.21 -15.21 5.82
C LEU A 62 8.88 -16.57 5.93
N TYR A 63 9.76 -16.74 6.89
CA TYR A 63 10.55 -17.97 7.03
C TYR A 63 9.72 -19.19 7.43
N GLY A 64 8.55 -19.00 8.02
CA GLY A 64 7.60 -20.06 8.35
C GLY A 64 6.83 -20.60 7.15
N VAL A 65 6.96 -19.99 5.97
CA VAL A 65 6.15 -20.32 4.79
C VAL A 65 6.80 -21.43 3.98
N ALA A 66 5.96 -22.37 3.54
CA ALA A 66 6.27 -23.39 2.54
C ALA A 66 5.21 -23.28 1.42
N LEU A 67 5.65 -23.11 0.18
CA LEU A 67 4.79 -22.95 -1.00
C LEU A 67 5.31 -23.78 -2.16
N PRO A 68 4.44 -24.31 -3.06
CA PRO A 68 4.88 -24.99 -4.24
C PRO A 68 5.56 -24.02 -5.23
N ASP A 69 6.62 -24.46 -5.86
CA ASP A 69 7.21 -23.80 -7.02
C ASP A 69 6.42 -24.12 -8.31
N LEU A 70 6.90 -23.66 -9.45
CA LEU A 70 6.25 -23.87 -10.74
C LEU A 70 6.25 -25.32 -11.24
N ASP A 71 7.03 -26.20 -10.61
CA ASP A 71 7.06 -27.63 -10.88
C ASP A 71 6.29 -28.44 -9.81
N GLY A 72 5.63 -27.75 -8.87
CA GLY A 72 4.85 -28.35 -7.79
C GLY A 72 5.69 -28.85 -6.61
N ARG A 73 7.00 -28.55 -6.56
CA ARG A 73 7.86 -28.93 -5.44
C ARG A 73 7.71 -27.90 -4.33
N GLU A 74 7.55 -28.38 -3.09
CA GLU A 74 7.48 -27.51 -1.94
C GLU A 74 8.82 -26.80 -1.70
N GLN A 75 8.78 -25.48 -1.58
CA GLN A 75 9.91 -24.60 -1.28
C GLN A 75 9.67 -23.90 0.05
N ARG A 76 10.60 -24.04 0.97
CA ARG A 76 10.58 -23.35 2.27
C ARG A 76 11.41 -22.08 2.16
N LEU A 77 10.86 -20.96 2.62
CA LEU A 77 11.57 -19.68 2.53
C LEU A 77 12.77 -19.59 3.48
N ASP A 78 12.81 -20.38 4.55
CA ASP A 78 13.94 -20.43 5.50
C ASP A 78 15.24 -20.98 4.88
N GLN A 79 15.18 -21.69 3.74
CA GLN A 79 16.36 -22.16 3.01
C GLN A 79 17.26 -21.00 2.52
N TRP A 80 16.71 -19.78 2.42
CA TRP A 80 17.45 -18.59 2.00
C TRP A 80 17.92 -17.70 3.15
N ARG A 81 17.84 -18.18 4.41
CA ARG A 81 18.41 -17.46 5.56
C ARG A 81 19.89 -17.15 5.35
N GLY A 82 20.34 -16.01 5.85
CA GLY A 82 21.73 -15.56 5.72
C GLY A 82 22.05 -14.87 4.38
N LYS A 83 21.10 -14.87 3.44
CA LYS A 83 21.18 -14.05 2.21
C LYS A 83 20.44 -12.72 2.39
N VAL A 84 20.78 -11.74 1.59
CA VAL A 84 19.90 -10.59 1.36
C VAL A 84 18.73 -11.11 0.51
N LEU A 85 17.54 -11.19 1.12
CA LEU A 85 16.38 -11.80 0.49
C LEU A 85 15.40 -10.71 0.03
N VAL A 86 15.04 -10.73 -1.25
CA VAL A 86 14.03 -9.84 -1.85
C VAL A 86 12.80 -10.69 -2.19
N VAL A 87 11.74 -10.53 -1.42
CA VAL A 87 10.47 -11.24 -1.65
C VAL A 87 9.49 -10.30 -2.32
N ASN A 88 9.07 -10.63 -3.53
CA ASN A 88 8.13 -9.83 -4.32
C ASN A 88 6.79 -10.57 -4.45
N PHE A 89 5.72 -9.96 -3.99
CA PHE A 89 4.35 -10.41 -4.18
C PHE A 89 3.81 -9.81 -5.47
N TRP A 90 3.35 -10.65 -6.40
CA TRP A 90 3.02 -10.24 -7.75
C TRP A 90 1.91 -11.09 -8.40
N ALA A 91 1.41 -10.66 -9.57
CA ALA A 91 0.49 -11.43 -10.37
C ALA A 91 0.67 -11.15 -11.87
N THR A 92 0.26 -12.08 -12.72
CA THR A 92 0.40 -11.94 -14.19
C THR A 92 -0.50 -10.85 -14.77
N TRP A 93 -1.63 -10.56 -14.12
CA TRP A 93 -2.56 -9.49 -14.49
C TRP A 93 -2.16 -8.10 -13.95
N CYS A 94 -1.13 -8.03 -13.10
CA CYS A 94 -0.64 -6.79 -12.50
C CYS A 94 0.39 -6.13 -13.41
N ALA A 95 -0.01 -5.08 -14.14
CA ALA A 95 0.87 -4.40 -15.10
C ALA A 95 2.18 -3.86 -14.47
N PRO A 96 2.16 -3.12 -13.34
CA PRO A 96 3.40 -2.64 -12.73
C PRO A 96 4.30 -3.77 -12.21
N CYS A 97 3.73 -4.94 -11.82
CA CYS A 97 4.51 -6.11 -11.46
C CYS A 97 5.33 -6.61 -12.67
N ARG A 98 4.67 -6.73 -13.82
CA ARG A 98 5.32 -7.19 -15.07
C ARG A 98 6.41 -6.24 -15.54
N GLU A 99 6.29 -4.95 -15.28
CA GLU A 99 7.27 -3.93 -15.64
C GLU A 99 8.55 -4.00 -14.78
N GLU A 100 8.44 -4.32 -13.49
CA GLU A 100 9.60 -4.36 -12.60
C GLU A 100 10.39 -5.66 -12.66
N MET A 101 9.74 -6.81 -12.92
CA MET A 101 10.35 -8.13 -12.84
C MET A 101 11.55 -8.35 -13.79
N PRO A 102 11.58 -7.82 -15.03
CA PRO A 102 12.78 -7.92 -15.88
C PRO A 102 14.03 -7.25 -15.27
N GLN A 103 13.84 -6.22 -14.45
CA GLN A 103 14.94 -5.59 -13.70
C GLN A 103 15.43 -6.51 -12.58
N PHE A 104 14.53 -7.20 -11.89
CA PHE A 104 14.87 -8.17 -10.87
C PHE A 104 15.66 -9.35 -11.43
N VAL A 105 15.30 -9.85 -12.63
CA VAL A 105 16.06 -10.87 -13.36
C VAL A 105 17.51 -10.41 -13.60
N LYS A 106 17.72 -9.18 -14.08
CA LYS A 106 19.06 -8.61 -14.30
C LYS A 106 19.83 -8.49 -12.98
N THR A 107 19.19 -8.02 -11.93
CA THR A 107 19.82 -7.85 -10.61
C THR A 107 20.16 -9.20 -9.99
N GLN A 108 19.29 -10.21 -10.12
CA GLN A 108 19.57 -11.58 -9.67
C GLN A 108 20.80 -12.16 -10.41
N THR A 109 20.88 -11.98 -11.71
CA THR A 109 22.07 -12.41 -12.50
C THR A 109 23.35 -11.74 -11.98
N ALA A 110 23.32 -10.44 -11.74
CA ALA A 110 24.51 -9.68 -11.36
C ALA A 110 24.96 -9.93 -9.91
N LEU A 111 24.02 -10.14 -8.98
CA LEU A 111 24.26 -10.13 -7.54
C LEU A 111 23.95 -11.45 -6.83
N GLY A 112 23.31 -12.41 -7.49
CA GLY A 112 22.98 -13.71 -6.89
C GLY A 112 24.18 -14.44 -6.33
N GLY A 113 25.32 -14.43 -7.05
CA GLY A 113 26.60 -14.98 -6.57
C GLY A 113 27.23 -14.23 -5.41
N LYS A 114 26.77 -13.02 -5.10
CA LYS A 114 27.26 -12.18 -3.98
C LYS A 114 26.40 -12.30 -2.72
N GLY A 115 25.41 -13.17 -2.73
CA GLY A 115 24.55 -13.42 -1.57
C GLY A 115 23.18 -12.73 -1.62
N LEU A 116 22.76 -12.22 -2.78
CA LEU A 116 21.40 -11.78 -3.04
C LEU A 116 20.53 -12.96 -3.46
N GLN A 117 19.28 -12.98 -3.06
CA GLN A 117 18.28 -13.92 -3.54
C GLN A 117 16.93 -13.23 -3.74
N PHE A 118 16.39 -13.28 -4.95
CA PHE A 118 15.00 -12.96 -5.21
C PHE A 118 14.10 -14.19 -5.05
N VAL A 119 12.88 -13.96 -4.57
CA VAL A 119 11.80 -14.94 -4.54
C VAL A 119 10.51 -14.23 -4.92
N GLY A 120 9.85 -14.69 -5.97
CA GLY A 120 8.50 -14.24 -6.32
C GLY A 120 7.46 -15.09 -5.58
N ILE A 121 6.45 -14.46 -4.99
CA ILE A 121 5.26 -15.16 -4.48
C ILE A 121 4.07 -14.67 -5.30
N ALA A 122 3.56 -15.55 -6.15
CA ALA A 122 2.55 -15.20 -7.15
C ALA A 122 1.12 -15.46 -6.68
N VAL A 123 0.24 -14.51 -6.98
CA VAL A 123 -1.20 -14.57 -6.69
C VAL A 123 -1.95 -14.81 -8.00
N ASP A 124 -1.72 -15.97 -8.62
CA ASP A 124 -2.34 -16.37 -9.88
C ASP A 124 -2.28 -17.89 -10.07
N GLN A 125 -2.82 -18.38 -11.19
CA GLN A 125 -2.78 -19.78 -11.60
C GLN A 125 -1.37 -20.18 -12.08
N GLY A 126 -0.92 -21.35 -11.69
CA GLY A 126 0.44 -21.83 -11.98
C GLY A 126 0.83 -21.78 -13.45
N ASP A 127 -0.07 -22.16 -14.36
CA ASP A 127 0.20 -22.15 -15.81
C ASP A 127 0.47 -20.74 -16.35
N LYS A 128 -0.32 -19.75 -15.91
CA LYS A 128 -0.09 -18.35 -16.30
C LYS A 128 1.22 -17.80 -15.75
N ILE A 129 1.54 -18.17 -14.50
CA ILE A 129 2.81 -17.79 -13.87
C ILE A 129 3.97 -18.40 -14.65
N LYS A 130 3.90 -19.70 -15.00
CA LYS A 130 4.91 -20.43 -15.75
C LYS A 130 5.13 -19.85 -17.14
N GLN A 131 4.05 -19.51 -17.84
CA GLN A 131 4.10 -18.85 -19.14
C GLN A 131 4.86 -17.51 -19.02
N PHE A 132 4.44 -16.62 -18.14
CA PHE A 132 5.07 -15.31 -17.98
C PHE A 132 6.53 -15.42 -17.50
N ALA A 133 6.82 -16.33 -16.58
CA ALA A 133 8.19 -16.60 -16.14
C ALA A 133 9.11 -16.99 -17.31
N SER A 134 8.61 -17.82 -18.24
CA SER A 134 9.33 -18.19 -19.45
C SER A 134 9.52 -17.01 -20.41
N GLU A 135 8.49 -16.16 -20.59
CA GLU A 135 8.56 -14.97 -21.46
C GLU A 135 9.66 -14.00 -21.04
N ILE A 136 9.86 -13.79 -19.74
CA ILE A 136 10.87 -12.86 -19.22
C ILE A 136 12.21 -13.51 -18.90
N GLY A 137 12.35 -14.82 -19.11
CA GLY A 137 13.56 -15.57 -18.70
C GLY A 137 13.81 -15.51 -17.21
N LEU A 138 12.77 -15.76 -16.39
CA LEU A 138 12.85 -15.69 -14.93
C LEU A 138 13.94 -16.64 -14.41
N ASN A 139 14.89 -16.12 -13.64
CA ASN A 139 16.08 -16.82 -13.15
C ASN A 139 16.13 -16.94 -11.62
N TYR A 140 15.00 -16.74 -10.96
CA TYR A 140 14.84 -16.91 -9.52
C TYR A 140 13.52 -17.65 -9.21
N PRO A 141 13.40 -18.30 -8.04
CA PRO A 141 12.19 -19.03 -7.67
C PRO A 141 10.94 -18.16 -7.71
N SER A 142 9.87 -18.64 -8.36
CA SER A 142 8.53 -18.11 -8.25
C SER A 142 7.63 -19.17 -7.65
N LEU A 143 7.00 -18.83 -6.53
CA LEU A 143 6.16 -19.71 -5.74
C LEU A 143 4.69 -19.40 -5.97
N VAL A 144 3.86 -20.42 -5.99
CA VAL A 144 2.42 -20.27 -6.18
C VAL A 144 1.75 -20.09 -4.83
N GLY A 145 1.44 -18.85 -4.47
CA GLY A 145 0.91 -18.53 -3.13
C GLY A 145 -0.60 -18.39 -3.05
N GLY A 146 -1.27 -18.17 -4.19
CA GLY A 146 -2.71 -17.96 -4.22
C GLY A 146 -3.18 -16.85 -3.27
N MET A 147 -4.40 -16.99 -2.73
CA MET A 147 -4.94 -16.00 -1.78
C MET A 147 -4.20 -15.98 -0.45
N GLY A 148 -3.60 -17.09 -0.02
CA GLY A 148 -2.77 -17.13 1.19
C GLY A 148 -1.56 -16.20 1.14
N ALA A 149 -1.03 -15.95 -0.06
CA ALA A 149 0.05 -14.98 -0.27
C ALA A 149 -0.38 -13.54 0.09
N MET A 150 -1.63 -13.15 -0.18
CA MET A 150 -2.13 -11.83 0.18
C MET A 150 -2.25 -11.65 1.69
N GLU A 151 -2.73 -12.67 2.40
CA GLU A 151 -2.76 -12.64 3.88
C GLU A 151 -1.34 -12.57 4.46
N LEU A 152 -0.41 -13.34 3.91
CA LEU A 152 1.00 -13.24 4.29
C LEU A 152 1.55 -11.83 4.05
N SER A 153 1.29 -11.24 2.89
CA SER A 153 1.75 -9.88 2.57
C SER A 153 1.21 -8.85 3.56
N LYS A 154 -0.04 -9.01 3.99
CA LYS A 154 -0.67 -8.16 5.02
C LYS A 154 0.08 -8.23 6.35
N THR A 155 0.49 -9.42 6.80
CA THR A 155 1.29 -9.55 8.03
C THR A 155 2.63 -8.85 7.95
N LEU A 156 3.11 -8.61 6.72
CA LEU A 156 4.38 -7.94 6.42
C LEU A 156 4.23 -6.43 6.15
N GLY A 157 3.02 -5.88 6.28
CA GLY A 157 2.74 -4.45 6.15
C GLY A 157 2.04 -4.03 4.86
N ASN A 158 1.50 -4.97 4.07
CA ASN A 158 0.64 -4.66 2.93
C ASN A 158 -0.83 -4.56 3.38
N ASP A 159 -1.15 -3.58 4.20
CA ASP A 159 -2.50 -3.44 4.77
C ASP A 159 -3.57 -3.22 3.70
N LEU A 160 -3.20 -2.66 2.55
CA LEU A 160 -4.09 -2.48 1.41
C LEU A 160 -4.27 -3.74 0.56
N MET A 161 -3.51 -4.81 0.83
CA MET A 161 -3.52 -6.04 0.04
C MET A 161 -3.41 -5.77 -1.47
N ALA A 162 -2.55 -4.82 -1.85
CA ALA A 162 -2.35 -4.40 -3.24
C ALA A 162 -1.00 -4.91 -3.80
N LEU A 163 -0.88 -4.95 -5.14
CA LEU A 163 0.29 -5.45 -5.85
C LEU A 163 0.88 -4.37 -6.78
N PRO A 164 2.20 -4.41 -7.02
CA PRO A 164 3.19 -5.27 -6.37
C PRO A 164 3.47 -4.85 -4.94
N PHE A 165 3.94 -5.80 -4.14
CA PHE A 165 4.45 -5.53 -2.80
C PHE A 165 5.78 -6.25 -2.61
N THR A 166 6.81 -5.55 -2.16
CA THR A 166 8.16 -6.11 -2.00
C THR A 166 8.63 -5.97 -0.56
N VAL A 167 9.22 -7.02 -0.03
CA VAL A 167 9.87 -7.06 1.28
C VAL A 167 11.33 -7.39 1.07
N ILE A 168 12.24 -6.59 1.63
CA ILE A 168 13.68 -6.87 1.63
C ILE A 168 14.12 -7.21 3.04
N VAL A 169 14.77 -8.36 3.17
CA VAL A 169 15.28 -8.90 4.43
C VAL A 169 16.80 -8.92 4.40
N GLY A 170 17.41 -8.43 5.46
CA GLY A 170 18.85 -8.46 5.65
C GLY A 170 19.37 -9.86 5.96
N ARG A 171 20.70 -10.04 5.92
CA ARG A 171 21.36 -11.32 6.26
C ARG A 171 21.09 -11.77 7.69
N ASP A 172 20.80 -10.83 8.58
CA ASP A 172 20.43 -11.05 9.98
C ASP A 172 18.98 -11.55 10.16
N GLY A 173 18.20 -11.64 9.08
CA GLY A 173 16.80 -12.07 9.10
C GLY A 173 15.80 -10.97 9.46
N ARG A 174 16.22 -9.71 9.51
CA ARG A 174 15.35 -8.58 9.80
C ARG A 174 14.86 -7.90 8.53
N ILE A 175 13.63 -7.45 8.55
CA ILE A 175 13.06 -6.64 7.46
C ILE A 175 13.76 -5.29 7.44
N VAL A 176 14.42 -4.96 6.33
CA VAL A 176 15.14 -3.69 6.14
C VAL A 176 14.38 -2.72 5.26
N HIS A 177 13.44 -3.21 4.45
CA HIS A 177 12.60 -2.37 3.61
C HIS A 177 11.31 -3.07 3.22
N THR A 178 10.23 -2.31 3.11
CA THR A 178 8.97 -2.74 2.49
C THR A 178 8.54 -1.69 1.48
N GLN A 179 8.04 -2.13 0.33
CA GLN A 179 7.58 -1.24 -0.74
C GLN A 179 6.24 -1.72 -1.27
N LEU A 180 5.22 -0.89 -1.15
CA LEU A 180 3.97 -1.04 -1.87
C LEU A 180 4.07 -0.27 -3.20
N GLY A 181 3.62 -0.90 -4.28
CA GLY A 181 3.84 -0.39 -5.63
C GLY A 181 5.23 -0.72 -6.18
N GLN A 182 5.49 -0.30 -7.41
CA GLN A 182 6.67 -0.64 -8.16
C GLN A 182 7.97 -0.21 -7.45
N LEU A 183 8.90 -1.13 -7.29
CA LEU A 183 10.25 -0.87 -6.79
C LEU A 183 11.17 -0.51 -7.95
N LYS A 184 11.57 0.75 -8.03
CA LYS A 184 12.45 1.25 -9.10
C LYS A 184 13.88 0.76 -8.95
N GLN A 185 14.57 0.51 -10.08
CA GLN A 185 15.95 -0.01 -10.10
C GLN A 185 16.90 0.79 -9.20
N ALA A 186 16.93 2.11 -9.32
CA ALA A 186 17.81 2.95 -8.51
C ALA A 186 17.58 2.80 -7.00
N GLN A 187 16.34 2.59 -6.59
CA GLN A 187 15.97 2.36 -5.19
C GLN A 187 16.44 0.96 -4.74
N LEU A 188 16.18 -0.06 -5.55
CA LEU A 188 16.65 -1.42 -5.31
C LEU A 188 18.17 -1.45 -5.15
N ASP A 189 18.91 -0.87 -6.10
CA ASP A 189 20.37 -0.83 -6.09
C ASP A 189 20.93 -0.12 -4.85
N SER A 190 20.29 0.99 -4.45
CA SER A 190 20.70 1.74 -3.24
C SER A 190 20.50 0.93 -1.96
N ILE A 191 19.41 0.13 -1.88
CA ILE A 191 19.12 -0.68 -0.68
C ILE A 191 20.05 -1.89 -0.66
N VAL A 192 20.07 -2.67 -1.74
CA VAL A 192 20.83 -3.92 -1.83
C VAL A 192 22.34 -3.68 -1.74
N GLY A 193 22.85 -2.60 -2.35
CA GLY A 193 24.27 -2.24 -2.29
C GLY A 193 24.82 -1.94 -0.89
N LYS A 194 23.94 -1.60 0.06
CA LYS A 194 24.31 -1.40 1.47
C LYS A 194 24.30 -2.69 2.30
N LEU A 195 23.68 -3.76 1.77
CA LEU A 195 23.46 -5.02 2.49
C LEU A 195 24.40 -6.13 2.04
N LEU A 196 25.00 -6.01 0.86
CA LEU A 196 25.95 -6.98 0.28
C LEU A 196 27.39 -6.64 0.63
#